data_08e4b9a15465a380d6e799eacfd18244
#
_entry.id   08e4b9a15465a380d6e799eacfd18244
#
_cell.length_a   1.000
_cell.length_b   1.000
_cell.length_c   1.000
_cell.angle_alpha   90.00
_cell.angle_beta   90.00
_cell.angle_gamma   90.00
#
_symmetry.space_group_name_H-M   'P 1'
#
loop_
_entity.id
_entity.type
_entity.pdbx_description
1 polymer ?
#
loop_
_entity_poly.entity_id
_entity_poly.type
_entity_poly.pdbx_seq_one_letter_code
_entity_poly.pdbx_strand_id
1 'polypeptide(L)'
;MNNLLNYQLPVANWVENITEWFTTTFSGLFSFLQTIGQAVMSGITNLLLVIPAPLFILLLTIAAFFISKKRPGLTLFTLIGLWFIYNQGLWNDLMNTVTLVLLSSVISIIIGVPLGILMAKSSKAQSIIKPILDFMQTMPGFVYLIPAVAFFGIGMVPGVFASVIFALPPTVRFTNLGIRQVPKELVEASDSFGSTSRQKLFELELPLAKSTIMAGINQTTMLSLSMVVIASMIGAPGLGRGVLSALQRAQVGNGFVNGVALVILAIIIDRFTQHLNQPNNKKVAGAATQKSKKRQGLIIGAVVVVILGAIGIGSFSSAKETKRINLSYVEWDTEVASTNVVGEVLKQMGYDVTMTPLDNSIMWKSVSNGESDAMVSAWLPKTHGSQYAQYKDQVEDLGANLTGAKVGLAVPAYMDVNSIDELTDQAGKKIIGIEPGAGVVTAAENTIQKYDNLKDWKVETSSSGAMTVALGQAIKKHEPIVVTGWTPHWMFAKYDLKYLEDPENGMGSEEQIHTMVRKGLKEDQPEAYKVLDNFHWSEKDMEKVMLEINNGKDPQQAAKEWIKENQELVESWKK
;
A
#
# COMPACT_ATOMS: atom_id res chain seq x y z
N MET A 1 -28.12 16.71 34.79
CA MET A 1 -26.68 16.76 34.44
C MET A 1 -26.19 15.44 33.81
N ASN A 2 -26.74 14.28 34.16
CA ASN A 2 -26.28 12.97 33.62
C ASN A 2 -26.55 12.77 32.12
N ASN A 3 -27.55 13.41 31.52
CA ASN A 3 -27.84 13.25 30.08
C ASN A 3 -26.86 13.97 29.13
N LEU A 4 -26.12 14.97 29.62
CA LEU A 4 -25.12 15.68 28.81
C LEU A 4 -23.79 14.90 28.71
N LEU A 5 -23.49 14.06 29.69
CA LEU A 5 -22.26 13.25 29.71
C LEU A 5 -22.37 11.96 28.85
N ASN A 6 -23.60 11.52 28.57
CA ASN A 6 -23.88 10.32 27.75
C ASN A 6 -24.24 10.64 26.31
N TYR A 7 -24.28 11.91 25.92
CA TYR A 7 -24.56 12.30 24.53
C TYR A 7 -23.30 12.17 23.69
N GLN A 8 -23.28 11.16 22.81
CA GLN A 8 -22.21 11.01 21.83
C GLN A 8 -22.43 12.00 20.69
N LEU A 9 -21.49 12.91 20.51
CA LEU A 9 -21.49 13.81 19.36
C LEU A 9 -21.33 13.00 18.07
N PRO A 10 -22.15 13.25 17.04
CA PRO A 10 -22.07 12.52 15.75
C PRO A 10 -20.88 13.02 14.90
N VAL A 11 -19.67 12.96 15.47
CA VAL A 11 -18.46 13.47 14.82
C VAL A 11 -18.13 12.71 13.54
N ALA A 12 -18.38 11.40 13.54
CA ALA A 12 -18.18 10.57 12.34
C ALA A 12 -19.02 11.08 11.16
N ASN A 13 -20.30 11.29 11.37
CA ASN A 13 -21.20 11.80 10.33
C ASN A 13 -20.82 13.21 9.85
N TRP A 14 -20.30 14.07 10.75
CA TRP A 14 -19.81 15.39 10.33
C TRP A 14 -18.59 15.29 9.42
N VAL A 15 -17.65 14.40 9.76
CA VAL A 15 -16.44 14.16 8.95
C VAL A 15 -16.81 13.54 7.61
N GLU A 16 -17.73 12.57 7.59
CA GLU A 16 -18.24 11.95 6.35
C GLU A 16 -18.89 13.00 5.44
N ASN A 17 -19.82 13.80 5.96
CA ASN A 17 -20.49 14.86 5.20
C ASN A 17 -19.50 15.92 4.66
N ILE A 18 -18.50 16.29 5.46
CA ILE A 18 -17.45 17.23 5.02
C ILE A 18 -16.62 16.60 3.90
N THR A 19 -16.21 15.32 4.06
CA THR A 19 -15.43 14.60 3.05
C THR A 19 -16.22 14.45 1.76
N GLU A 20 -17.48 14.07 1.83
CA GLU A 20 -18.37 13.93 0.68
C GLU A 20 -18.58 15.30 -0.03
N TRP A 21 -18.79 16.35 0.74
CA TRP A 21 -18.88 17.70 0.17
C TRP A 21 -17.60 18.11 -0.56
N PHE A 22 -16.42 17.83 0.02
CA PHE A 22 -15.13 18.09 -0.64
C PHE A 22 -14.95 17.25 -1.90
N THR A 23 -15.24 15.94 -1.85
CA THR A 23 -15.09 15.05 -2.99
C THR A 23 -16.03 15.41 -4.14
N THR A 24 -17.27 15.78 -3.85
CA THR A 24 -18.25 16.18 -4.89
C THR A 24 -17.94 17.55 -5.46
N THR A 25 -17.67 18.55 -4.61
CA THR A 25 -17.44 19.94 -5.03
C THR A 25 -16.15 20.08 -5.83
N PHE A 26 -15.09 19.36 -5.45
CA PHE A 26 -13.78 19.44 -6.08
C PHE A 26 -13.43 18.22 -6.91
N SER A 27 -14.41 17.41 -7.32
CA SER A 27 -14.22 16.19 -8.10
C SER A 27 -13.36 16.40 -9.36
N GLY A 28 -13.61 17.47 -10.11
CA GLY A 28 -12.82 17.82 -11.29
C GLY A 28 -11.36 18.15 -10.97
N LEU A 29 -11.08 18.82 -9.84
CA LEU A 29 -9.72 19.10 -9.40
C LEU A 29 -8.99 17.82 -8.98
N PHE A 30 -9.64 16.95 -8.21
CA PHE A 30 -9.05 15.68 -7.78
C PHE A 30 -8.78 14.75 -8.95
N SER A 31 -9.74 14.62 -9.88
CA SER A 31 -9.57 13.85 -11.11
C SER A 31 -8.42 14.38 -11.99
N PHE A 32 -8.30 15.69 -12.14
CA PHE A 32 -7.19 16.33 -12.86
C PHE A 32 -5.84 16.04 -12.19
N LEU A 33 -5.75 16.22 -10.86
CA LEU A 33 -4.53 15.93 -10.11
C LEU A 33 -4.17 14.43 -10.15
N GLN A 34 -5.16 13.54 -10.12
CA GLN A 34 -4.97 12.11 -10.27
C GLN A 34 -4.40 11.78 -11.65
N THR A 35 -5.00 12.30 -12.71
CA THR A 35 -4.56 12.06 -14.09
C THR A 35 -3.12 12.55 -14.30
N ILE A 36 -2.80 13.77 -13.88
CA ILE A 36 -1.43 14.32 -13.99
C ILE A 36 -0.49 13.52 -13.09
N GLY A 37 -0.88 13.24 -11.85
CA GLY A 37 -0.08 12.45 -10.92
C GLY A 37 0.27 11.08 -11.51
N GLN A 38 -0.72 10.36 -12.04
CA GLN A 38 -0.51 9.08 -12.68
C GLN A 38 0.41 9.18 -13.90
N ALA A 39 0.22 10.18 -14.75
CA ALA A 39 1.08 10.40 -15.93
C ALA A 39 2.53 10.69 -15.55
N VAL A 40 2.75 11.56 -14.54
CA VAL A 40 4.09 11.87 -14.03
C VAL A 40 4.75 10.64 -13.42
N MET A 41 4.03 9.87 -12.62
CA MET A 41 4.58 8.68 -11.94
C MET A 41 4.91 7.59 -12.94
N SER A 42 3.98 7.26 -13.84
CA SER A 42 4.22 6.29 -14.93
C SER A 42 5.38 6.75 -15.82
N GLY A 43 5.46 8.04 -16.14
CA GLY A 43 6.56 8.60 -16.91
C GLY A 43 7.91 8.45 -16.21
N ILE A 44 8.00 8.73 -14.90
CA ILE A 44 9.24 8.55 -14.12
C ILE A 44 9.61 7.07 -14.03
N THR A 45 8.66 6.19 -13.69
CA THR A 45 8.92 4.75 -13.60
C THR A 45 9.37 4.19 -14.93
N ASN A 46 8.68 4.52 -16.04
CA ASN A 46 9.06 4.07 -17.37
C ASN A 46 10.45 4.58 -17.78
N LEU A 47 10.78 5.85 -17.48
CA LEU A 47 12.11 6.40 -17.74
C LEU A 47 13.20 5.63 -16.98
N LEU A 48 12.95 5.26 -15.71
CA LEU A 48 13.89 4.45 -14.94
C LEU A 48 14.03 3.03 -15.53
N LEU A 49 12.96 2.46 -16.07
CA LEU A 49 12.93 1.12 -16.66
C LEU A 49 13.50 1.07 -18.09
N VAL A 50 13.57 2.18 -18.80
CA VAL A 50 14.23 2.26 -20.13
C VAL A 50 15.71 1.86 -20.04
N ILE A 51 16.36 2.15 -18.90
CA ILE A 51 17.74 1.78 -18.67
C ILE A 51 17.79 0.30 -18.26
N PRO A 52 18.47 -0.58 -19.01
CA PRO A 52 18.63 -1.98 -18.61
C PRO A 52 19.18 -2.10 -17.19
N ALA A 53 18.58 -2.96 -16.36
CA ALA A 53 18.93 -3.09 -14.95
C ALA A 53 20.45 -3.28 -14.69
N PRO A 54 21.21 -4.11 -15.43
CA PRO A 54 22.66 -4.22 -15.24
C PRO A 54 23.40 -2.91 -15.48
N LEU A 55 22.98 -2.13 -16.48
CA LEU A 55 23.58 -0.82 -16.77
C LEU A 55 23.25 0.19 -15.67
N PHE A 56 22.02 0.20 -15.18
CA PHE A 56 21.59 1.06 -14.07
C PHE A 56 22.39 0.75 -12.79
N ILE A 57 22.55 -0.53 -12.45
CA ILE A 57 23.38 -0.99 -11.32
C ILE A 57 24.81 -0.49 -11.46
N LEU A 58 25.40 -0.63 -12.65
CA LEU A 58 26.75 -0.16 -12.92
C LEU A 58 26.88 1.37 -12.74
N LEU A 59 25.94 2.14 -13.29
CA LEU A 59 25.92 3.59 -13.19
C LEU A 59 25.81 4.07 -11.73
N LEU A 60 24.90 3.47 -10.95
CA LEU A 60 24.75 3.80 -9.54
C LEU A 60 25.97 3.38 -8.71
N THR A 61 26.59 2.26 -9.03
CA THR A 61 27.82 1.80 -8.38
C THR A 61 28.99 2.77 -8.65
N ILE A 62 29.13 3.24 -9.88
CA ILE A 62 30.10 4.27 -10.24
C ILE A 62 29.80 5.58 -9.51
N ALA A 63 28.54 6.01 -9.47
CA ALA A 63 28.12 7.20 -8.71
C ALA A 63 28.45 7.04 -7.21
N ALA A 64 28.18 5.89 -6.62
CA ALA A 64 28.52 5.58 -5.23
C ALA A 64 30.04 5.69 -4.97
N PHE A 65 30.87 5.20 -5.90
CA PHE A 65 32.33 5.32 -5.81
C PHE A 65 32.82 6.78 -5.76
N PHE A 66 32.26 7.62 -6.62
CA PHE A 66 32.65 9.05 -6.65
C PHE A 66 32.08 9.84 -5.47
N ILE A 67 30.82 9.56 -5.07
CA ILE A 67 30.15 10.22 -3.94
C ILE A 67 30.82 9.85 -2.62
N SER A 68 31.23 8.60 -2.43
CA SER A 68 31.92 8.12 -1.23
C SER A 68 33.38 8.55 -1.14
N LYS A 69 33.85 9.46 -2.03
CA LYS A 69 35.25 9.89 -2.10
C LYS A 69 36.22 8.70 -2.25
N LYS A 70 35.86 7.73 -3.08
CA LYS A 70 36.63 6.51 -3.40
C LYS A 70 36.71 5.50 -2.24
N ARG A 71 35.82 5.55 -1.26
CA ARG A 71 35.74 4.52 -0.22
C ARG A 71 35.00 3.29 -0.76
N PRO A 72 35.57 2.07 -0.64
CA PRO A 72 34.99 0.88 -1.28
C PRO A 72 33.70 0.38 -0.63
N GLY A 73 33.47 0.68 0.65
CA GLY A 73 32.36 0.12 1.42
C GLY A 73 30.99 0.44 0.81
N LEU A 74 30.68 1.71 0.53
CA LEU A 74 29.40 2.10 -0.08
C LEU A 74 29.27 1.58 -1.51
N THR A 75 30.38 1.59 -2.26
CA THR A 75 30.42 1.09 -3.63
C THR A 75 30.06 -0.39 -3.70
N LEU A 76 30.72 -1.21 -2.85
CA LEU A 76 30.48 -2.65 -2.78
C LEU A 76 29.07 -2.95 -2.28
N PHE A 77 28.59 -2.22 -1.26
CA PHE A 77 27.23 -2.36 -0.75
C PHE A 77 26.17 -2.05 -1.83
N THR A 78 26.37 -0.96 -2.60
CA THR A 78 25.45 -0.59 -3.68
C THR A 78 25.42 -1.66 -4.78
N LEU A 79 26.61 -2.16 -5.18
CA LEU A 79 26.71 -3.20 -6.20
C LEU A 79 26.02 -4.49 -5.77
N ILE A 80 26.36 -5.03 -4.60
CA ILE A 80 25.83 -6.29 -4.10
C ILE A 80 24.34 -6.15 -3.80
N GLY A 81 23.92 -5.05 -3.17
CA GLY A 81 22.54 -4.81 -2.79
C GLY A 81 21.61 -4.70 -4.00
N LEU A 82 21.97 -3.90 -5.01
CA LEU A 82 21.15 -3.79 -6.21
C LEU A 82 21.18 -5.06 -7.06
N TRP A 83 22.31 -5.76 -7.11
CA TRP A 83 22.38 -7.07 -7.76
C TRP A 83 21.48 -8.09 -7.06
N PHE A 84 21.45 -8.11 -5.73
CA PHE A 84 20.53 -8.96 -4.96
C PHE A 84 19.07 -8.68 -5.34
N ILE A 85 18.65 -7.41 -5.35
CA ILE A 85 17.27 -7.02 -5.70
C ILE A 85 16.93 -7.46 -7.13
N TYR A 86 17.85 -7.27 -8.08
CA TYR A 86 17.69 -7.70 -9.46
C TYR A 86 17.59 -9.23 -9.58
N ASN A 87 18.46 -9.97 -8.89
CA ASN A 87 18.47 -11.43 -8.86
C ASN A 87 17.18 -12.03 -8.29
N GLN A 88 16.56 -11.35 -7.31
CA GLN A 88 15.27 -11.76 -6.73
C GLN A 88 14.05 -11.37 -7.59
N GLY A 89 14.23 -10.80 -8.79
CA GLY A 89 13.13 -10.41 -9.67
C GLY A 89 12.38 -9.14 -9.26
N LEU A 90 12.85 -8.42 -8.23
CA LEU A 90 12.17 -7.27 -7.62
C LEU A 90 12.50 -5.92 -8.28
N TRP A 91 13.03 -5.94 -9.50
CA TRP A 91 13.51 -4.71 -10.15
C TRP A 91 12.39 -3.71 -10.47
N ASN A 92 11.26 -4.18 -10.97
CA ASN A 92 10.11 -3.33 -11.27
C ASN A 92 9.52 -2.72 -9.99
N ASP A 93 9.42 -3.51 -8.92
CA ASP A 93 8.94 -3.04 -7.62
C ASP A 93 9.91 -2.03 -6.98
N LEU A 94 11.21 -2.23 -7.16
CA LEU A 94 12.21 -1.25 -6.77
C LEU A 94 12.00 0.08 -7.49
N MET A 95 11.78 0.09 -8.81
CA MET A 95 11.59 1.32 -9.59
C MET A 95 10.30 2.04 -9.19
N ASN A 96 9.20 1.32 -8.95
CA ASN A 96 7.97 1.89 -8.41
C ASN A 96 8.19 2.51 -7.03
N THR A 97 8.88 1.83 -6.14
CA THR A 97 9.22 2.33 -4.81
C THR A 97 10.07 3.60 -4.88
N VAL A 98 11.10 3.60 -5.73
CA VAL A 98 11.96 4.77 -5.97
C VAL A 98 11.13 5.95 -6.47
N THR A 99 10.23 5.72 -7.43
CA THR A 99 9.34 6.77 -7.96
C THR A 99 8.46 7.36 -6.86
N LEU A 100 7.81 6.52 -6.05
CA LEU A 100 6.94 6.97 -4.95
C LEU A 100 7.73 7.80 -3.93
N VAL A 101 8.88 7.30 -3.48
CA VAL A 101 9.73 7.96 -2.47
C VAL A 101 10.31 9.26 -3.00
N LEU A 102 10.81 9.29 -4.23
CA LEU A 102 11.36 10.51 -4.84
C LEU A 102 10.28 11.58 -4.98
N LEU A 103 9.13 11.22 -5.53
CA LEU A 103 8.07 12.20 -5.79
C LEU A 103 7.50 12.75 -4.48
N SER A 104 7.20 11.90 -3.50
CA SER A 104 6.72 12.33 -2.19
C SER A 104 7.74 13.21 -1.47
N SER A 105 9.03 12.87 -1.53
CA SER A 105 10.11 13.68 -0.95
C SER A 105 10.23 15.04 -1.65
N VAL A 106 10.23 15.07 -2.98
CA VAL A 106 10.33 16.33 -3.75
C VAL A 106 9.15 17.25 -3.46
N ILE A 107 7.91 16.73 -3.45
CA ILE A 107 6.72 17.52 -3.10
C ILE A 107 6.83 18.04 -1.66
N SER A 108 7.24 17.19 -0.72
CA SER A 108 7.43 17.60 0.68
C SER A 108 8.50 18.67 0.85
N ILE A 109 9.57 18.66 0.03
CA ILE A 109 10.60 19.70 0.03
C ILE A 109 10.04 21.01 -0.54
N ILE A 110 9.36 20.94 -1.68
CA ILE A 110 8.77 22.11 -2.35
C ILE A 110 7.78 22.85 -1.43
N ILE A 111 7.01 22.12 -0.65
CA ILE A 111 6.04 22.68 0.29
C ILE A 111 6.72 23.01 1.62
N GLY A 112 7.55 22.10 2.14
CA GLY A 112 8.09 22.18 3.49
C GLY A 112 9.13 23.25 3.69
N VAL A 113 10.02 23.48 2.72
CA VAL A 113 11.05 24.52 2.83
C VAL A 113 10.43 25.92 2.88
N PRO A 114 9.51 26.33 1.98
CA PRO A 114 8.83 27.61 2.08
C PRO A 114 8.04 27.80 3.38
N LEU A 115 7.29 26.75 3.83
CA LEU A 115 6.57 26.80 5.10
C LEU A 115 7.53 26.96 6.30
N GLY A 116 8.67 26.28 6.28
CA GLY A 116 9.71 26.41 7.31
C GLY A 116 10.34 27.81 7.34
N ILE A 117 10.59 28.41 6.17
CA ILE A 117 11.03 29.80 6.06
C ILE A 117 9.97 30.75 6.64
N LEU A 118 8.70 30.57 6.28
CA LEU A 118 7.60 31.36 6.79
C LEU A 118 7.50 31.29 8.33
N MET A 119 7.61 30.08 8.90
CA MET A 119 7.65 29.88 10.35
C MET A 119 8.87 30.55 11.01
N ALA A 120 10.02 30.55 10.36
CA ALA A 120 11.23 31.18 10.88
C ALA A 120 11.11 32.70 10.92
N LYS A 121 10.43 33.30 9.93
CA LYS A 121 10.27 34.75 9.78
C LYS A 121 9.06 35.35 10.50
N SER A 122 8.09 34.52 10.90
CA SER A 122 6.83 34.99 11.53
C SER A 122 6.46 34.13 12.74
N SER A 123 6.47 34.73 13.93
CA SER A 123 6.03 34.06 15.16
C SER A 123 4.54 33.69 15.11
N LYS A 124 3.71 34.49 14.44
CA LYS A 124 2.29 34.20 14.22
C LYS A 124 2.11 32.95 13.33
N ALA A 125 2.85 32.88 12.23
CA ALA A 125 2.83 31.71 11.37
C ALA A 125 3.30 30.46 12.13
N GLN A 126 4.34 30.57 12.95
CA GLN A 126 4.82 29.47 13.78
C GLN A 126 3.77 28.99 14.77
N SER A 127 3.05 29.88 15.43
CA SER A 127 2.00 29.53 16.41
C SER A 127 0.84 28.76 15.78
N ILE A 128 0.55 29.00 14.49
CA ILE A 128 -0.52 28.33 13.75
C ILE A 128 -0.03 27.01 13.14
N ILE A 129 1.13 27.04 12.47
CA ILE A 129 1.62 25.88 11.71
C ILE A 129 2.13 24.79 12.64
N LYS A 130 2.78 25.14 13.77
CA LYS A 130 3.36 24.15 14.69
C LYS A 130 2.33 23.13 15.22
N PRO A 131 1.15 23.52 15.74
CA PRO A 131 0.13 22.55 16.16
C PRO A 131 -0.36 21.65 15.03
N ILE A 132 -0.45 22.15 13.79
CA ILE A 132 -0.84 21.36 12.62
C ILE A 132 0.22 20.30 12.34
N LEU A 133 1.50 20.65 12.38
CA LEU A 133 2.58 19.68 12.19
C LEU A 133 2.65 18.66 13.33
N ASP A 134 2.34 19.08 14.57
CA ASP A 134 2.26 18.18 15.72
C ASP A 134 1.13 17.16 15.52
N PHE A 135 -0.05 17.60 15.10
CA PHE A 135 -1.17 16.74 14.74
C PHE A 135 -0.81 15.76 13.61
N MET A 136 -0.17 16.26 12.52
CA MET A 136 0.27 15.41 11.41
C MET A 136 1.27 14.33 11.83
N GLN A 137 2.12 14.55 12.83
CA GLN A 137 3.08 13.54 13.28
C GLN A 137 2.53 12.57 14.31
N THR A 138 1.50 12.95 15.06
CA THR A 138 0.91 12.10 16.10
C THR A 138 -0.11 11.12 15.53
N MET A 139 -0.72 11.42 14.39
CA MET A 139 -1.65 10.51 13.74
C MET A 139 -0.92 9.29 13.15
N PRO A 140 -1.44 8.07 13.37
CA PRO A 140 -0.93 6.88 12.70
C PRO A 140 -0.98 7.01 11.17
N GLY A 141 0.09 6.59 10.49
CA GLY A 141 0.25 6.78 9.04
C GLY A 141 -0.89 6.22 8.19
N PHE A 142 -1.50 5.10 8.61
CA PHE A 142 -2.60 4.47 7.88
C PHE A 142 -3.90 5.30 7.90
N VAL A 143 -4.11 6.19 8.90
CA VAL A 143 -5.29 7.06 8.94
C VAL A 143 -5.33 8.00 7.75
N TYR A 144 -4.18 8.39 7.20
CA TYR A 144 -4.10 9.23 6.01
C TYR A 144 -4.54 8.54 4.72
N LEU A 145 -4.62 7.21 4.71
CA LEU A 145 -5.10 6.46 3.55
C LEU A 145 -6.59 6.71 3.29
N ILE A 146 -7.38 6.91 4.33
CA ILE A 146 -8.85 7.10 4.20
C ILE A 146 -9.16 8.33 3.34
N PRO A 147 -8.72 9.56 3.70
CA PRO A 147 -8.95 10.72 2.85
C PRO A 147 -8.20 10.64 1.51
N ALA A 148 -7.02 10.00 1.46
CA ALA A 148 -6.30 9.83 0.20
C ALA A 148 -7.11 9.02 -0.82
N VAL A 149 -7.73 7.92 -0.39
CA VAL A 149 -8.61 7.12 -1.25
C VAL A 149 -9.91 7.88 -1.57
N ALA A 150 -10.47 8.62 -0.63
CA ALA A 150 -11.67 9.41 -0.87
C ALA A 150 -11.47 10.47 -1.97
N PHE A 151 -10.27 11.08 -2.05
CA PHE A 151 -9.99 12.17 -2.98
C PHE A 151 -9.38 11.70 -4.31
N PHE A 152 -8.55 10.67 -4.29
CA PHE A 152 -7.75 10.25 -5.45
C PHE A 152 -7.94 8.78 -5.84
N GLY A 153 -8.87 8.05 -5.21
CA GLY A 153 -9.06 6.64 -5.46
C GLY A 153 -7.92 5.74 -4.98
N ILE A 154 -7.63 4.67 -5.70
CA ILE A 154 -6.61 3.69 -5.35
C ILE A 154 -5.32 3.86 -6.16
N GLY A 155 -4.22 3.29 -5.67
CA GLY A 155 -2.96 3.18 -6.39
C GLY A 155 -1.87 4.14 -5.92
N MET A 156 -0.99 4.54 -6.83
CA MET A 156 0.24 5.24 -6.51
C MET A 156 0.00 6.72 -6.11
N VAL A 157 -0.94 7.41 -6.76
CA VAL A 157 -1.20 8.84 -6.50
C VAL A 157 -1.68 9.09 -5.07
N PRO A 158 -2.73 8.39 -4.56
CA PRO A 158 -3.11 8.52 -3.15
C PRO A 158 -2.00 8.07 -2.19
N GLY A 159 -1.18 7.09 -2.58
CA GLY A 159 -0.01 6.68 -1.81
C GLY A 159 1.02 7.80 -1.65
N VAL A 160 1.31 8.56 -2.71
CA VAL A 160 2.17 9.76 -2.64
C VAL A 160 1.53 10.84 -1.79
N PHE A 161 0.25 11.10 -1.94
CA PHE A 161 -0.48 12.11 -1.15
C PHE A 161 -0.38 11.81 0.35
N ALA A 162 -0.69 10.59 0.78
CA ALA A 162 -0.57 10.16 2.17
C ALA A 162 0.89 10.26 2.66
N SER A 163 1.85 9.85 1.82
CA SER A 163 3.28 9.93 2.14
C SER A 163 3.77 11.36 2.31
N VAL A 164 3.28 12.31 1.49
CA VAL A 164 3.62 13.74 1.62
C VAL A 164 3.11 14.28 2.95
N ILE A 165 1.86 14.04 3.31
CA ILE A 165 1.29 14.52 4.58
C ILE A 165 2.09 13.99 5.77
N PHE A 166 2.41 12.69 5.77
CA PHE A 166 3.14 12.06 6.86
C PHE A 166 4.60 12.53 6.96
N ALA A 167 5.27 12.73 5.83
CA ALA A 167 6.70 13.01 5.76
C ALA A 167 7.05 14.51 5.73
N LEU A 168 6.09 15.42 5.53
CA LEU A 168 6.30 16.86 5.45
C LEU A 168 6.88 17.50 6.72
N PRO A 169 6.43 17.14 7.95
CA PRO A 169 6.77 17.88 9.17
C PRO A 169 8.27 18.04 9.43
N PRO A 170 9.14 17.05 9.26
CA PRO A 170 10.59 17.22 9.46
C PRO A 170 11.19 18.31 8.59
N THR A 171 10.89 18.33 7.28
CA THR A 171 11.42 19.37 6.38
C THR A 171 11.02 20.76 6.86
N VAL A 172 9.78 20.98 7.27
CA VAL A 172 9.31 22.27 7.80
C VAL A 172 10.04 22.64 9.09
N ARG A 173 10.10 21.72 10.05
CA ARG A 173 10.70 21.95 11.37
C ARG A 173 12.20 22.22 11.29
N PHE A 174 12.93 21.41 10.53
CA PHE A 174 14.38 21.56 10.39
C PHE A 174 14.73 22.81 9.58
N THR A 175 13.92 23.24 8.63
CA THR A 175 14.10 24.50 7.93
C THR A 175 13.90 25.69 8.88
N ASN A 176 12.82 25.68 9.67
CA ASN A 176 12.58 26.69 10.70
C ASN A 176 13.72 26.73 11.72
N LEU A 177 14.13 25.57 12.24
CA LEU A 177 15.22 25.47 13.21
C LEU A 177 16.53 25.99 12.65
N GLY A 178 16.92 25.54 11.44
CA GLY A 178 18.18 25.92 10.83
C GLY A 178 18.30 27.42 10.60
N ILE A 179 17.22 28.10 10.19
CA ILE A 179 17.21 29.56 10.01
C ILE A 179 17.30 30.28 11.36
N ARG A 180 16.59 29.81 12.37
CA ARG A 180 16.60 30.42 13.71
C ARG A 180 17.92 30.20 14.48
N GLN A 181 18.69 29.21 14.13
CA GLN A 181 20.01 28.92 14.71
C GLN A 181 21.16 29.75 14.09
N VAL A 182 20.87 30.54 13.06
CA VAL A 182 21.89 31.48 12.53
C VAL A 182 22.27 32.47 13.61
N PRO A 183 23.57 32.68 13.89
CA PRO A 183 24.05 33.62 14.91
C PRO A 183 23.50 35.02 14.68
N LYS A 184 22.96 35.62 15.74
CA LYS A 184 22.33 36.96 15.66
C LYS A 184 23.32 38.02 15.23
N GLU A 185 24.55 37.90 15.65
CA GLU A 185 25.66 38.82 15.31
C GLU A 185 25.87 38.90 13.79
N LEU A 186 25.73 37.78 13.08
CA LEU A 186 25.83 37.75 11.62
C LEU A 186 24.64 38.39 10.94
N VAL A 187 23.44 38.21 11.53
CA VAL A 187 22.21 38.81 11.03
C VAL A 187 22.26 40.35 11.21
N GLU A 188 22.66 40.82 12.40
CA GLU A 188 22.81 42.23 12.72
C GLU A 188 23.89 42.90 11.86
N ALA A 189 25.05 42.23 11.64
CA ALA A 189 26.09 42.71 10.74
C ALA A 189 25.53 42.85 9.30
N SER A 190 24.81 41.86 8.80
CA SER A 190 24.14 41.93 7.48
C SER A 190 23.20 43.13 7.36
N ASP A 191 22.39 43.37 8.41
CA ASP A 191 21.48 44.52 8.45
C ASP A 191 22.26 45.86 8.47
N SER A 192 23.36 45.93 9.22
CA SER A 192 24.23 47.11 9.28
C SER A 192 24.88 47.44 7.94
N PHE A 193 25.16 46.46 7.10
CA PHE A 193 25.65 46.65 5.73
C PHE A 193 24.51 46.96 4.72
N GLY A 194 23.26 47.15 5.17
CA GLY A 194 22.13 47.54 4.32
C GLY A 194 21.58 46.40 3.46
N SER A 195 21.77 45.14 3.86
CA SER A 195 21.23 43.99 3.13
C SER A 195 19.69 43.99 3.15
N THR A 196 19.09 43.74 2.00
CA THR A 196 17.66 43.52 1.91
C THR A 196 17.24 42.17 2.56
N SER A 197 16.01 42.04 2.98
CA SER A 197 15.48 40.78 3.57
C SER A 197 15.70 39.58 2.65
N ARG A 198 15.65 39.77 1.32
CA ARG A 198 15.90 38.72 0.34
C ARG A 198 17.37 38.32 0.28
N GLN A 199 18.28 39.28 0.26
CA GLN A 199 19.72 39.02 0.31
C GLN A 199 20.12 38.30 1.60
N LYS A 200 19.64 38.79 2.73
CA LYS A 200 19.84 38.16 4.04
C LYS A 200 19.37 36.70 4.04
N LEU A 201 18.17 36.41 3.52
CA LEU A 201 17.66 35.04 3.44
C LEU A 201 18.50 34.12 2.54
N PHE A 202 18.78 34.55 1.29
CA PHE A 202 19.40 33.68 0.29
C PHE A 202 20.93 33.64 0.37
N GLU A 203 21.58 34.70 0.85
CA GLU A 203 23.05 34.80 0.87
C GLU A 203 23.65 34.51 2.25
N LEU A 204 22.89 34.65 3.34
CA LEU A 204 23.36 34.40 4.70
C LEU A 204 22.64 33.23 5.36
N GLU A 205 21.32 33.34 5.56
CA GLU A 205 20.58 32.43 6.44
C GLU A 205 20.45 31.01 5.84
N LEU A 206 19.98 30.88 4.60
CA LEU A 206 19.84 29.57 3.93
C LEU A 206 21.19 28.86 3.73
N PRO A 207 22.28 29.51 3.32
CA PRO A 207 23.61 28.87 3.25
C PRO A 207 24.08 28.34 4.60
N LEU A 208 23.89 29.09 5.69
CA LEU A 208 24.27 28.66 7.05
C LEU A 208 23.34 27.57 7.59
N ALA A 209 22.04 27.63 7.30
CA ALA A 209 21.04 26.64 7.69
C ALA A 209 21.10 25.35 6.85
N LYS A 210 21.87 25.32 5.76
CA LYS A 210 21.85 24.23 4.76
C LYS A 210 22.02 22.85 5.37
N SER A 211 22.95 22.65 6.29
CA SER A 211 23.20 21.35 6.92
C SER A 211 21.99 20.84 7.72
N THR A 212 21.33 21.75 8.46
CA THR A 212 20.13 21.46 9.23
C THR A 212 18.93 21.16 8.32
N ILE A 213 18.74 21.96 7.26
CA ILE A 213 17.67 21.74 6.27
C ILE A 213 17.85 20.36 5.59
N MET A 214 19.08 20.02 5.20
CA MET A 214 19.37 18.73 4.57
C MET A 214 19.15 17.55 5.51
N ALA A 215 19.37 17.71 6.81
CA ALA A 215 19.02 16.70 7.80
C ALA A 215 17.49 16.48 7.85
N GLY A 216 16.71 17.56 7.76
CA GLY A 216 15.24 17.49 7.64
C GLY A 216 14.78 16.77 6.37
N ILE A 217 15.40 17.10 5.23
CA ILE A 217 15.12 16.44 3.94
C ILE A 217 15.43 14.94 4.03
N ASN A 218 16.57 14.57 4.62
CA ASN A 218 16.91 13.15 4.81
C ASN A 218 15.87 12.42 5.67
N GLN A 219 15.44 13.03 6.78
CA GLN A 219 14.39 12.50 7.64
C GLN A 219 13.06 12.32 6.88
N THR A 220 12.67 13.32 6.09
CA THR A 220 11.47 13.27 5.23
C THR A 220 11.54 12.10 4.25
N THR A 221 12.68 11.90 3.58
CA THR A 221 12.86 10.80 2.63
C THR A 221 12.75 9.43 3.33
N MET A 222 13.29 9.29 4.55
CA MET A 222 13.17 8.07 5.34
C MET A 222 11.72 7.79 5.76
N LEU A 223 10.97 8.83 6.15
CA LEU A 223 9.55 8.69 6.47
C LEU A 223 8.72 8.34 5.24
N SER A 224 9.01 8.95 4.08
CA SER A 224 8.37 8.58 2.81
C SER A 224 8.61 7.10 2.46
N LEU A 225 9.82 6.59 2.70
CA LEU A 225 10.12 5.17 2.49
C LEU A 225 9.34 4.26 3.44
N SER A 226 9.18 4.67 4.71
CA SER A 226 8.37 3.92 5.68
C SER A 226 6.91 3.84 5.27
N MET A 227 6.39 4.86 4.59
CA MET A 227 5.01 4.88 4.09
C MET A 227 4.76 3.94 2.90
N VAL A 228 5.80 3.43 2.23
CA VAL A 228 5.64 2.54 1.05
C VAL A 228 4.83 1.29 1.38
N VAL A 229 5.08 0.67 2.54
CA VAL A 229 4.35 -0.53 2.97
C VAL A 229 2.90 -0.17 3.31
N ILE A 230 2.67 0.97 3.97
CA ILE A 230 1.32 1.44 4.32
C ILE A 230 0.54 1.80 3.05
N ALA A 231 1.17 2.50 2.10
CA ALA A 231 0.55 2.87 0.82
C ALA A 231 0.16 1.64 -0.03
N SER A 232 0.84 0.50 0.15
CA SER A 232 0.46 -0.73 -0.56
C SER A 232 -0.92 -1.27 -0.16
N MET A 233 -1.44 -0.93 1.03
CA MET A 233 -2.80 -1.29 1.46
C MET A 233 -3.90 -0.66 0.58
N ILE A 234 -3.58 0.42 -0.12
CA ILE A 234 -4.47 1.10 -1.08
C ILE A 234 -4.03 0.88 -2.52
N GLY A 235 -3.33 -0.20 -2.80
CA GLY A 235 -2.95 -0.62 -4.14
C GLY A 235 -1.70 0.06 -4.73
N ALA A 236 -0.92 0.83 -3.96
CA ALA A 236 0.33 1.38 -4.45
C ALA A 236 1.34 0.25 -4.77
N PRO A 237 1.87 0.17 -6.02
CA PRO A 237 2.84 -0.86 -6.40
C PRO A 237 4.22 -0.59 -5.81
N GLY A 238 5.02 -1.64 -5.69
CA GLY A 238 6.40 -1.57 -5.26
C GLY A 238 6.76 -2.61 -4.19
N LEU A 239 7.97 -2.51 -3.64
CA LEU A 239 8.50 -3.44 -2.62
C LEU A 239 7.60 -3.55 -1.37
N GLY A 240 6.86 -2.48 -1.04
CA GLY A 240 5.90 -2.49 0.07
C GLY A 240 4.80 -3.51 -0.12
N ARG A 241 4.31 -3.70 -1.35
CA ARG A 241 3.30 -4.70 -1.68
C ARG A 241 3.81 -6.11 -1.37
N GLY A 242 5.05 -6.42 -1.75
CA GLY A 242 5.64 -7.73 -1.44
C GLY A 242 5.79 -8.00 0.06
N VAL A 243 6.09 -6.96 0.86
CA VAL A 243 6.13 -7.09 2.33
C VAL A 243 4.72 -7.32 2.89
N LEU A 244 3.73 -6.54 2.44
CA LEU A 244 2.34 -6.65 2.91
C LEU A 244 1.75 -8.02 2.55
N SER A 245 1.87 -8.46 1.30
CA SER A 245 1.41 -9.76 0.83
C SER A 245 2.06 -10.91 1.61
N ALA A 246 3.37 -10.83 1.84
CA ALA A 246 4.08 -11.83 2.63
C ALA A 246 3.62 -11.87 4.10
N LEU A 247 3.28 -10.71 4.69
CA LEU A 247 2.72 -10.62 6.05
C LEU A 247 1.34 -11.28 6.10
N GLN A 248 0.47 -10.96 5.14
CA GLN A 248 -0.91 -11.48 5.09
C GLN A 248 -0.94 -13.01 4.88
N ARG A 249 0.01 -13.54 4.10
CA ARG A 249 0.15 -14.98 3.83
C ARG A 249 1.12 -15.71 4.77
N ALA A 250 1.69 -15.03 5.77
CA ALA A 250 2.74 -15.56 6.67
C ALA A 250 3.95 -16.18 5.93
N GLN A 251 4.31 -15.66 4.78
CA GLN A 251 5.45 -16.11 3.97
C GLN A 251 6.76 -15.47 4.46
N VAL A 252 7.34 -16.02 5.53
CA VAL A 252 8.52 -15.44 6.21
C VAL A 252 9.68 -15.20 5.23
N GLY A 253 9.94 -16.14 4.31
CA GLY A 253 11.01 -16.00 3.31
C GLY A 253 10.81 -14.83 2.37
N ASN A 254 9.63 -14.72 1.75
CA ASN A 254 9.29 -13.63 0.84
C ASN A 254 9.23 -12.29 1.58
N GLY A 255 8.71 -12.25 2.81
CA GLY A 255 8.71 -11.06 3.66
C GLY A 255 10.12 -10.58 3.97
N PHE A 256 11.04 -11.50 4.29
CA PHE A 256 12.44 -11.19 4.52
C PHE A 256 13.13 -10.61 3.27
N VAL A 257 12.94 -11.23 2.10
CA VAL A 257 13.54 -10.78 0.83
C VAL A 257 13.08 -9.38 0.46
N ASN A 258 11.76 -9.11 0.49
CA ASN A 258 11.20 -7.79 0.19
C ASN A 258 11.61 -6.75 1.25
N GLY A 259 11.62 -7.14 2.53
CA GLY A 259 12.07 -6.27 3.62
C GLY A 259 13.56 -5.90 3.49
N VAL A 260 14.42 -6.85 3.18
CA VAL A 260 15.85 -6.59 2.92
C VAL A 260 16.03 -5.67 1.71
N ALA A 261 15.25 -5.85 0.64
CA ALA A 261 15.29 -4.95 -0.52
C ALA A 261 14.95 -3.50 -0.14
N LEU A 262 13.94 -3.28 0.71
CA LEU A 262 13.61 -1.95 1.25
C LEU A 262 14.76 -1.38 2.11
N VAL A 263 15.37 -2.19 2.97
CA VAL A 263 16.51 -1.77 3.81
C VAL A 263 17.72 -1.39 2.95
N ILE A 264 18.02 -2.17 1.92
CA ILE A 264 19.10 -1.86 0.96
C ILE A 264 18.83 -0.50 0.30
N LEU A 265 17.63 -0.28 -0.21
CA LEU A 265 17.24 0.99 -0.80
C LEU A 265 17.37 2.15 0.20
N ALA A 266 16.88 1.96 1.43
CA ALA A 266 17.00 2.95 2.50
C ALA A 266 18.43 3.36 2.77
N ILE A 267 19.34 2.39 2.93
CA ILE A 267 20.75 2.65 3.19
C ILE A 267 21.42 3.36 2.01
N ILE A 268 21.11 2.96 0.78
CA ILE A 268 21.64 3.63 -0.42
C ILE A 268 21.21 5.10 -0.43
N ILE A 269 19.92 5.38 -0.30
CA ILE A 269 19.39 6.75 -0.30
C ILE A 269 19.99 7.58 0.84
N ASP A 270 20.01 7.04 2.06
CA ASP A 270 20.58 7.72 3.23
C ASP A 270 22.04 8.09 3.02
N ARG A 271 22.87 7.13 2.60
CA ARG A 271 24.31 7.36 2.39
C ARG A 271 24.58 8.34 1.24
N PHE A 272 23.82 8.26 0.15
CA PHE A 272 23.92 9.22 -0.94
C PHE A 272 23.58 10.63 -0.44
N THR A 273 22.47 10.80 0.27
CA THR A 273 22.03 12.09 0.82
C THR A 273 23.06 12.67 1.81
N GLN A 274 23.57 11.85 2.74
CA GLN A 274 24.58 12.27 3.71
C GLN A 274 25.90 12.71 3.04
N HIS A 275 26.38 11.94 2.07
CA HIS A 275 27.63 12.29 1.37
C HIS A 275 27.50 13.54 0.50
N LEU A 276 26.34 13.76 -0.12
CA LEU A 276 26.08 14.99 -0.87
C LEU A 276 26.02 16.24 0.03
N ASN A 277 25.66 16.04 1.30
CA ASN A 277 25.54 17.12 2.29
C ASN A 277 26.84 17.43 3.05
N GLN A 278 27.88 16.57 2.98
CA GLN A 278 29.13 16.83 3.67
C GLN A 278 29.79 18.13 3.15
N PRO A 279 30.10 19.11 4.03
CA PRO A 279 30.81 20.31 3.62
C PRO A 279 32.14 19.89 3.02
N ASN A 280 32.45 20.42 1.84
CA ASN A 280 33.77 20.29 1.25
C ASN A 280 34.74 21.10 2.11
N ASN A 281 35.41 20.45 3.04
CA ASN A 281 36.53 21.02 3.78
C ASN A 281 37.73 21.27 2.82
N LYS A 282 37.52 22.05 1.77
CA LYS A 282 38.60 22.66 1.02
C LYS A 282 38.84 24.03 1.63
N LYS A 283 40.02 24.15 2.20
CA LYS A 283 40.63 25.37 2.75
C LYS A 283 40.11 26.63 2.07
N VAL A 284 39.72 27.61 2.89
CA VAL A 284 39.52 29.00 2.48
C VAL A 284 40.84 29.49 1.86
N ALA A 285 40.89 29.46 0.56
CA ALA A 285 41.90 30.14 -0.25
C ALA A 285 41.16 30.67 -1.48
N GLY A 286 41.21 31.96 -1.65
CA GLY A 286 40.47 32.81 -2.55
C GLY A 286 40.15 32.24 -3.94
N ALA A 287 39.11 32.82 -4.51
CA ALA A 287 38.66 32.67 -5.91
C ALA A 287 38.18 31.29 -6.36
N ALA A 288 36.95 30.86 -5.93
CA ALA A 288 36.30 29.74 -6.56
C ALA A 288 34.75 29.87 -6.52
N THR A 289 34.22 30.88 -7.14
CA THR A 289 32.75 31.13 -7.03
C THR A 289 31.95 30.80 -8.29
N GLN A 290 32.57 30.58 -9.42
CA GLN A 290 31.80 30.41 -10.66
C GLN A 290 31.56 28.94 -11.11
N LYS A 291 32.47 28.02 -10.77
CA LYS A 291 32.32 26.59 -11.17
C LYS A 291 31.31 25.79 -10.32
N SER A 292 31.08 26.20 -9.06
CA SER A 292 30.15 25.52 -8.15
C SER A 292 28.69 25.82 -8.50
N LYS A 293 28.35 27.05 -8.85
CA LYS A 293 26.98 27.45 -9.26
C LYS A 293 26.53 26.77 -10.56
N LYS A 294 27.46 26.59 -11.54
CA LYS A 294 27.15 25.85 -12.79
C LYS A 294 26.87 24.37 -12.54
N ARG A 295 27.53 23.73 -11.58
CA ARG A 295 27.33 22.30 -11.29
C ARG A 295 26.05 22.03 -10.52
N GLN A 296 25.63 22.93 -9.63
CA GLN A 296 24.34 22.85 -8.94
C GLN A 296 23.16 23.15 -9.90
N GLY A 297 23.32 24.14 -10.78
CA GLY A 297 22.36 24.42 -11.86
C GLY A 297 22.19 23.26 -12.84
N LEU A 298 23.26 22.50 -13.11
CA LEU A 298 23.21 21.31 -13.97
C LEU A 298 22.46 20.15 -13.32
N ILE A 299 22.59 19.95 -12.00
CA ILE A 299 21.85 18.89 -11.28
C ILE A 299 20.35 19.25 -11.18
N ILE A 300 20.04 20.50 -10.84
CA ILE A 300 18.64 20.98 -10.81
C ILE A 300 18.04 20.96 -12.21
N GLY A 301 18.81 21.40 -13.22
CA GLY A 301 18.41 21.35 -14.63
C GLY A 301 18.20 19.92 -15.13
N ALA A 302 19.03 18.96 -14.72
CA ALA A 302 18.88 17.55 -15.05
C ALA A 302 17.60 16.95 -14.44
N VAL A 303 17.31 17.29 -13.18
CA VAL A 303 16.06 16.86 -12.51
C VAL A 303 14.84 17.47 -13.18
N VAL A 304 14.87 18.75 -13.55
CA VAL A 304 13.77 19.42 -14.26
C VAL A 304 13.61 18.86 -15.69
N VAL A 305 14.71 18.58 -16.39
CA VAL A 305 14.67 17.95 -17.72
C VAL A 305 14.14 16.52 -17.66
N VAL A 306 14.48 15.77 -16.61
CA VAL A 306 13.93 14.42 -16.34
C VAL A 306 12.42 14.50 -16.09
N ILE A 307 11.95 15.46 -15.29
CA ILE A 307 10.52 15.65 -15.03
C ILE A 307 9.78 16.09 -16.30
N LEU A 308 10.31 17.07 -17.03
CA LEU A 308 9.71 17.54 -18.28
C LEU A 308 9.78 16.49 -19.40
N GLY A 309 10.88 15.73 -19.47
CA GLY A 309 11.02 14.61 -20.39
C GLY A 309 10.03 13.47 -20.08
N ALA A 310 9.81 13.18 -18.81
CA ALA A 310 8.82 12.19 -18.39
C ALA A 310 7.38 12.58 -18.75
N ILE A 311 7.03 13.87 -18.65
CA ILE A 311 5.75 14.41 -19.10
C ILE A 311 5.62 14.32 -20.63
N GLY A 312 6.68 14.61 -21.37
CA GLY A 312 6.71 14.53 -22.83
C GLY A 312 6.62 13.10 -23.38
N ILE A 313 7.30 12.14 -22.75
CA ILE A 313 7.28 10.72 -23.16
C ILE A 313 5.95 10.06 -22.81
N GLY A 314 5.35 10.39 -21.67
CA GLY A 314 4.02 9.91 -21.30
C GLY A 314 2.91 10.33 -22.28
N SER A 315 3.09 11.46 -22.97
CA SER A 315 2.14 11.97 -23.98
C SER A 315 2.33 11.37 -25.37
N PHE A 316 3.46 10.70 -25.65
CA PHE A 316 3.80 10.13 -26.97
C PHE A 316 3.71 8.60 -27.03
N SER A 317 3.31 7.90 -25.97
CA SER A 317 2.91 6.51 -26.09
C SER A 317 1.61 6.45 -26.87
N SER A 318 1.73 6.42 -28.20
CA SER A 318 0.65 5.99 -29.09
C SER A 318 0.26 4.58 -28.69
N ALA A 319 -0.75 4.46 -27.85
CA ALA A 319 -1.30 3.20 -27.42
C ALA A 319 -1.86 2.51 -28.68
N LYS A 320 -1.23 1.42 -29.11
CA LYS A 320 -2.00 0.30 -29.61
C LYS A 320 -3.12 0.12 -28.60
N GLU A 321 -4.38 0.09 -29.02
CA GLU A 321 -5.51 -0.21 -28.14
C GLU A 321 -5.32 -1.60 -27.52
N THR A 322 -4.52 -1.68 -26.49
CA THR A 322 -4.44 -2.87 -25.63
C THR A 322 -5.66 -2.82 -24.76
N LYS A 323 -6.55 -3.79 -24.91
CA LYS A 323 -7.70 -4.00 -24.04
C LYS A 323 -7.16 -4.15 -22.62
N ARG A 324 -7.46 -3.21 -21.73
CA ARG A 324 -6.98 -3.24 -20.34
C ARG A 324 -8.12 -3.63 -19.42
N ILE A 325 -7.81 -4.42 -18.39
CA ILE A 325 -8.76 -4.77 -17.34
C ILE A 325 -8.06 -4.81 -15.98
N ASN A 326 -8.70 -4.25 -14.98
CA ASN A 326 -8.21 -4.22 -13.60
C ASN A 326 -9.11 -5.07 -12.72
N LEU A 327 -8.55 -6.14 -12.15
CA LEU A 327 -9.20 -6.99 -11.17
C LEU A 327 -8.70 -6.62 -9.77
N SER A 328 -9.61 -6.36 -8.83
CA SER A 328 -9.25 -6.14 -7.43
C SER A 328 -9.58 -7.34 -6.59
N TYR A 329 -8.79 -7.58 -5.54
CA TYR A 329 -8.95 -8.70 -4.62
C TYR A 329 -8.32 -8.41 -3.25
N VAL A 330 -8.73 -9.15 -2.23
CA VAL A 330 -8.04 -9.20 -0.94
C VAL A 330 -7.01 -10.32 -0.97
N GLU A 331 -5.92 -10.23 -0.22
CA GLU A 331 -4.87 -11.26 -0.16
C GLU A 331 -5.30 -12.52 0.63
N TRP A 332 -6.59 -12.86 0.61
CA TRP A 332 -7.08 -14.13 1.14
C TRP A 332 -6.80 -15.27 0.15
N ASP A 333 -6.52 -16.46 0.67
CA ASP A 333 -6.11 -17.59 -0.15
C ASP A 333 -7.10 -17.92 -1.28
N THR A 334 -8.41 -17.86 -0.99
CA THR A 334 -9.49 -18.05 -1.96
C THR A 334 -9.47 -17.02 -3.08
N GLU A 335 -9.30 -15.74 -2.74
CA GLU A 335 -9.34 -14.64 -3.70
C GLU A 335 -8.08 -14.56 -4.53
N VAL A 336 -6.94 -14.88 -3.93
CA VAL A 336 -5.68 -15.03 -4.66
C VAL A 336 -5.81 -16.13 -5.73
N ALA A 337 -6.40 -17.27 -5.39
CA ALA A 337 -6.58 -18.37 -6.33
C ALA A 337 -7.53 -17.97 -7.47
N SER A 338 -8.74 -17.50 -7.16
CA SER A 338 -9.77 -17.16 -8.16
C SER A 338 -9.34 -16.02 -9.08
N THR A 339 -8.79 -14.94 -8.50
CA THR A 339 -8.39 -13.76 -9.28
C THR A 339 -7.22 -14.06 -10.21
N ASN A 340 -6.25 -14.91 -9.78
CA ASN A 340 -5.15 -15.30 -10.66
C ASN A 340 -5.62 -16.22 -11.80
N VAL A 341 -6.57 -17.13 -11.56
CA VAL A 341 -7.14 -17.97 -12.61
C VAL A 341 -7.89 -17.12 -13.66
N VAL A 342 -8.80 -16.26 -13.24
CA VAL A 342 -9.54 -15.37 -14.15
C VAL A 342 -8.60 -14.40 -14.86
N GLY A 343 -7.67 -13.81 -14.14
CA GLY A 343 -6.68 -12.90 -14.71
C GLY A 343 -5.81 -13.55 -15.77
N GLU A 344 -5.40 -14.80 -15.58
CA GLU A 344 -4.60 -15.54 -16.53
C GLU A 344 -5.40 -15.94 -17.79
N VAL A 345 -6.69 -16.28 -17.62
CA VAL A 345 -7.60 -16.52 -18.76
C VAL A 345 -7.74 -15.24 -19.62
N LEU A 346 -7.95 -14.09 -18.99
CA LEU A 346 -8.06 -12.82 -19.70
C LEU A 346 -6.74 -12.42 -20.39
N LYS A 347 -5.58 -12.70 -19.77
CA LYS A 347 -4.27 -12.52 -20.44
C LYS A 347 -4.13 -13.37 -21.69
N GLN A 348 -4.56 -14.64 -21.66
CA GLN A 348 -4.54 -15.54 -22.81
C GLN A 348 -5.44 -15.01 -23.95
N MET A 349 -6.47 -14.22 -23.63
CA MET A 349 -7.33 -13.54 -24.61
C MET A 349 -6.73 -12.22 -25.13
N GLY A 350 -5.52 -11.85 -24.68
CA GLY A 350 -4.80 -10.65 -25.14
C GLY A 350 -5.09 -9.38 -24.35
N TYR A 351 -5.70 -9.49 -23.16
CA TYR A 351 -5.87 -8.35 -22.25
C TYR A 351 -4.57 -8.03 -21.51
N ASP A 352 -4.33 -6.75 -21.30
CA ASP A 352 -3.36 -6.24 -20.32
C ASP A 352 -4.06 -6.22 -18.95
N VAL A 353 -3.85 -7.29 -18.16
CA VAL A 353 -4.55 -7.52 -16.89
C VAL A 353 -3.72 -7.01 -15.72
N THR A 354 -4.27 -6.04 -15.01
CA THR A 354 -3.76 -5.61 -13.72
C THR A 354 -4.55 -6.31 -12.61
N MET A 355 -3.86 -6.93 -11.66
CA MET A 355 -4.45 -7.53 -10.46
C MET A 355 -4.00 -6.72 -9.24
N THR A 356 -4.93 -6.04 -8.57
CA THR A 356 -4.65 -5.08 -7.51
C THR A 356 -5.11 -5.62 -6.17
N PRO A 357 -4.20 -6.02 -5.26
CA PRO A 357 -4.57 -6.39 -3.91
C PRO A 357 -4.94 -5.15 -3.10
N LEU A 358 -6.06 -5.22 -2.40
CA LEU A 358 -6.65 -4.12 -1.63
C LEU A 358 -7.17 -4.65 -0.29
N ASP A 359 -7.41 -3.74 0.65
CA ASP A 359 -8.26 -4.02 1.81
C ASP A 359 -9.71 -4.26 1.36
N ASN A 360 -10.46 -5.10 2.11
CA ASN A 360 -11.81 -5.50 1.73
C ASN A 360 -12.74 -4.31 1.45
N SER A 361 -12.77 -3.31 2.34
CA SER A 361 -13.62 -2.13 2.16
C SER A 361 -13.20 -1.29 0.95
N ILE A 362 -11.91 -1.21 0.69
CA ILE A 362 -11.34 -0.49 -0.46
C ILE A 362 -11.63 -1.24 -1.77
N MET A 363 -11.57 -2.57 -1.76
CA MET A 363 -11.90 -3.41 -2.91
C MET A 363 -13.34 -3.16 -3.39
N TRP A 364 -14.32 -3.24 -2.50
CA TRP A 364 -15.71 -2.96 -2.82
C TRP A 364 -15.92 -1.55 -3.37
N LYS A 365 -15.31 -0.55 -2.72
CA LYS A 365 -15.36 0.84 -3.16
C LYS A 365 -14.73 1.01 -4.54
N SER A 366 -13.61 0.35 -4.83
CA SER A 366 -12.91 0.48 -6.11
C SER A 366 -13.72 -0.05 -7.30
N VAL A 367 -14.47 -1.14 -7.12
CA VAL A 367 -15.39 -1.65 -8.15
C VAL A 367 -16.60 -0.74 -8.29
N SER A 368 -17.16 -0.24 -7.18
CA SER A 368 -18.36 0.59 -7.20
C SER A 368 -18.16 1.94 -7.90
N ASN A 369 -16.95 2.51 -7.85
CA ASN A 369 -16.62 3.79 -8.49
C ASN A 369 -15.87 3.63 -9.84
N GLY A 370 -15.66 2.39 -10.29
CA GLY A 370 -15.05 2.08 -11.59
C GLY A 370 -13.52 2.19 -11.63
N GLU A 371 -12.84 2.26 -10.50
CA GLU A 371 -11.36 2.21 -10.44
C GLU A 371 -10.83 0.79 -10.68
N SER A 372 -11.62 -0.22 -10.29
CA SER A 372 -11.43 -1.61 -10.68
C SER A 372 -12.61 -2.06 -11.53
N ASP A 373 -12.36 -2.92 -12.51
CA ASP A 373 -13.40 -3.41 -13.43
C ASP A 373 -14.22 -4.51 -12.79
N ALA A 374 -13.59 -5.40 -12.02
CA ALA A 374 -14.25 -6.56 -11.40
C ALA A 374 -13.54 -7.07 -10.14
N MET A 375 -14.30 -7.83 -9.36
CA MET A 375 -13.83 -8.76 -8.34
C MET A 375 -14.62 -10.07 -8.42
N VAL A 376 -13.99 -11.20 -8.11
CA VAL A 376 -14.59 -12.55 -8.21
C VAL A 376 -14.74 -13.23 -6.85
N SER A 377 -14.99 -12.45 -5.81
CA SER A 377 -14.80 -12.84 -4.42
C SER A 377 -15.83 -12.26 -3.44
N ALA A 378 -17.03 -11.91 -3.92
CA ALA A 378 -18.09 -11.41 -3.06
C ALA A 378 -18.85 -12.56 -2.36
N TRP A 379 -18.62 -12.76 -1.07
CA TRP A 379 -19.27 -13.78 -0.25
C TRP A 379 -20.65 -13.30 0.21
N LEU A 380 -21.70 -13.89 -0.33
CA LEU A 380 -23.09 -13.51 -0.09
C LEU A 380 -23.94 -14.71 0.37
N PRO A 381 -24.97 -14.45 1.17
CA PRO A 381 -25.58 -13.15 1.48
C PRO A 381 -25.01 -12.46 2.74
N LYS A 382 -24.23 -13.12 3.59
CA LYS A 382 -23.97 -12.64 4.96
C LYS A 382 -22.58 -12.02 5.13
N THR A 383 -21.52 -12.71 4.73
CA THR A 383 -20.12 -12.29 4.99
C THR A 383 -19.82 -10.90 4.43
N HIS A 384 -20.23 -10.62 3.19
CA HIS A 384 -20.11 -9.30 2.56
C HIS A 384 -21.47 -8.59 2.41
N GLY A 385 -22.48 -9.02 3.17
CA GLY A 385 -23.84 -8.47 3.06
C GLY A 385 -23.93 -6.97 3.34
N SER A 386 -23.13 -6.45 4.27
CA SER A 386 -23.08 -5.01 4.58
C SER A 386 -22.50 -4.20 3.42
N GLN A 387 -21.40 -4.67 2.83
CA GLN A 387 -20.77 -4.04 1.67
C GLN A 387 -21.69 -4.10 0.45
N TYR A 388 -22.29 -5.26 0.21
CA TYR A 388 -23.24 -5.40 -0.89
C TYR A 388 -24.44 -4.47 -0.72
N ALA A 389 -25.01 -4.37 0.48
CA ALA A 389 -26.12 -3.45 0.74
C ALA A 389 -25.74 -1.99 0.49
N GLN A 390 -24.51 -1.62 0.78
CA GLN A 390 -23.98 -0.25 0.56
C GLN A 390 -23.76 0.05 -0.93
N TYR A 391 -23.26 -0.91 -1.71
CA TYR A 391 -22.77 -0.66 -3.08
C TYR A 391 -23.63 -1.30 -4.19
N LYS A 392 -24.66 -2.11 -3.89
CA LYS A 392 -25.48 -2.85 -4.87
C LYS A 392 -26.04 -1.99 -6.03
N ASP A 393 -26.32 -0.71 -5.75
CA ASP A 393 -26.83 0.20 -6.78
C ASP A 393 -25.72 0.77 -7.69
N GLN A 394 -24.45 0.51 -7.35
CA GLN A 394 -23.26 1.02 -8.06
C GLN A 394 -22.45 -0.09 -8.74
N VAL A 395 -22.69 -1.35 -8.38
CA VAL A 395 -22.07 -2.53 -9.01
C VAL A 395 -23.11 -3.35 -9.76
N GLU A 396 -22.67 -4.30 -10.57
CA GLU A 396 -23.49 -5.32 -11.19
C GLU A 396 -23.08 -6.69 -10.65
N ASP A 397 -24.04 -7.44 -10.12
CA ASP A 397 -23.85 -8.80 -9.61
C ASP A 397 -24.10 -9.79 -10.76
N LEU A 398 -23.07 -10.51 -11.19
CA LEU A 398 -23.14 -11.50 -12.25
C LEU A 398 -23.58 -12.89 -11.73
N GLY A 399 -23.84 -13.00 -10.43
CA GLY A 399 -24.25 -14.25 -9.81
C GLY A 399 -23.09 -15.07 -9.24
N ALA A 400 -23.44 -16.25 -8.75
CA ALA A 400 -22.52 -17.13 -8.07
C ALA A 400 -21.51 -17.78 -9.03
N ASN A 401 -20.22 -17.60 -8.77
CA ASN A 401 -19.14 -18.33 -9.42
C ASN A 401 -18.71 -19.58 -8.65
N LEU A 402 -19.08 -19.67 -7.35
CA LEU A 402 -18.90 -20.85 -6.51
C LEU A 402 -20.04 -20.95 -5.50
N THR A 403 -20.59 -22.15 -5.34
CA THR A 403 -21.64 -22.50 -4.37
C THR A 403 -21.08 -23.43 -3.30
N GLY A 404 -21.75 -23.55 -2.15
CA GLY A 404 -21.32 -24.39 -1.04
C GLY A 404 -20.30 -23.74 -0.10
N ALA A 405 -20.05 -22.46 -0.27
CA ALA A 405 -19.16 -21.73 0.62
C ALA A 405 -19.74 -21.65 2.04
N LYS A 406 -18.88 -21.73 3.05
CA LYS A 406 -19.30 -21.70 4.46
C LYS A 406 -18.27 -20.97 5.31
N VAL A 407 -18.73 -20.21 6.28
CA VAL A 407 -17.90 -19.67 7.36
C VAL A 407 -18.31 -20.31 8.70
N GLY A 408 -17.38 -20.45 9.63
CA GLY A 408 -17.67 -21.06 10.92
C GLY A 408 -16.49 -20.95 11.89
N LEU A 409 -16.71 -21.41 13.13
CA LEU A 409 -15.61 -21.66 14.06
C LEU A 409 -15.08 -23.06 13.81
N ALA A 410 -13.77 -23.18 13.58
CA ALA A 410 -13.10 -24.45 13.33
C ALA A 410 -12.14 -24.79 14.49
N VAL A 411 -12.07 -26.07 14.79
CA VAL A 411 -11.18 -26.64 15.81
C VAL A 411 -10.49 -27.87 15.27
N PRO A 412 -9.31 -28.24 15.80
CA PRO A 412 -8.70 -29.54 15.52
C PRO A 412 -9.61 -30.69 15.94
N ALA A 413 -9.69 -31.75 15.12
CA ALA A 413 -10.60 -32.89 15.36
C ALA A 413 -10.36 -33.60 16.70
N TYR A 414 -9.14 -33.47 17.28
CA TYR A 414 -8.82 -34.06 18.59
C TYR A 414 -9.44 -33.30 19.76
N MET A 415 -10.01 -32.13 19.56
CA MET A 415 -10.73 -31.44 20.64
C MET A 415 -12.10 -32.09 20.88
N ASP A 416 -12.38 -32.37 22.16
CA ASP A 416 -13.65 -32.99 22.58
C ASP A 416 -14.75 -31.93 22.75
N VAL A 417 -15.03 -31.19 21.67
CA VAL A 417 -16.13 -30.23 21.52
C VAL A 417 -16.68 -30.31 20.10
N ASN A 418 -18.00 -30.35 19.94
CA ASN A 418 -18.66 -30.48 18.66
C ASN A 418 -19.56 -29.29 18.31
N SER A 419 -19.96 -28.53 19.32
CA SER A 419 -20.85 -27.37 19.17
C SER A 419 -20.29 -26.15 19.89
N ILE A 420 -20.70 -24.96 19.44
CA ILE A 420 -20.35 -23.67 20.06
C ILE A 420 -20.83 -23.60 21.50
N ASP A 421 -21.97 -24.22 21.83
CA ASP A 421 -22.52 -24.26 23.21
C ASP A 421 -21.63 -25.05 24.18
N GLU A 422 -20.81 -25.98 23.67
CA GLU A 422 -19.90 -26.80 24.49
C GLU A 422 -18.59 -26.10 24.83
N LEU A 423 -18.34 -24.92 24.25
CA LEU A 423 -17.16 -24.13 24.56
C LEU A 423 -17.26 -23.54 25.98
N THR A 424 -16.25 -23.75 26.81
CA THR A 424 -16.18 -23.27 28.20
C THR A 424 -14.93 -22.43 28.44
N ASP A 425 -13.76 -23.07 28.61
CA ASP A 425 -12.47 -22.43 28.88
C ASP A 425 -11.36 -22.87 27.93
N GLN A 426 -11.69 -23.68 26.93
CA GLN A 426 -10.76 -24.15 25.93
C GLN A 426 -10.09 -22.96 25.22
N ALA A 427 -8.89 -23.17 24.68
CA ALA A 427 -8.11 -22.16 23.97
C ALA A 427 -7.93 -20.84 24.74
N GLY A 428 -8.04 -20.87 26.10
CA GLY A 428 -7.94 -19.68 26.93
C GLY A 428 -9.03 -18.64 26.68
N LYS A 429 -10.23 -19.09 26.27
CA LYS A 429 -11.39 -18.26 25.89
C LYS A 429 -11.10 -17.30 24.75
N LYS A 430 -10.35 -17.77 23.74
CA LYS A 430 -9.95 -16.98 22.57
C LYS A 430 -10.36 -17.67 21.30
N ILE A 431 -10.90 -16.89 20.37
CA ILE A 431 -11.08 -17.26 18.98
C ILE A 431 -10.01 -16.51 18.19
N ILE A 432 -9.11 -17.22 17.53
CA ILE A 432 -8.10 -16.59 16.69
C ILE A 432 -8.74 -16.28 15.33
N GLY A 433 -8.87 -14.99 15.05
CA GLY A 433 -9.43 -14.48 13.80
C GLY A 433 -8.37 -14.00 12.84
N ILE A 434 -8.85 -13.64 11.65
CA ILE A 434 -8.04 -12.96 10.63
C ILE A 434 -8.07 -11.43 10.86
N GLU A 435 -7.83 -10.60 9.85
CA GLU A 435 -7.76 -9.15 10.01
C GLU A 435 -9.11 -8.53 10.45
N PRO A 436 -9.06 -7.44 11.21
CA PRO A 436 -10.24 -6.68 11.60
C PRO A 436 -11.02 -6.21 10.36
N GLY A 437 -12.34 -6.29 10.41
CA GLY A 437 -13.22 -5.89 9.30
C GLY A 437 -13.50 -7.00 8.28
N ALA A 438 -12.85 -8.16 8.39
CA ALA A 438 -13.25 -9.34 7.64
C ALA A 438 -14.62 -9.86 8.09
N GLY A 439 -15.45 -10.28 7.16
CA GLY A 439 -16.82 -10.72 7.47
C GLY A 439 -16.88 -11.89 8.45
N VAL A 440 -15.95 -12.85 8.36
CA VAL A 440 -15.87 -13.98 9.29
C VAL A 440 -15.50 -13.56 10.72
N VAL A 441 -14.70 -12.50 10.87
CA VAL A 441 -14.37 -11.91 12.19
C VAL A 441 -15.60 -11.25 12.78
N THR A 442 -16.31 -10.45 11.99
CA THR A 442 -17.58 -9.83 12.41
C THR A 442 -18.62 -10.91 12.79
N ALA A 443 -18.69 -12.01 12.05
CA ALA A 443 -19.56 -13.13 12.38
C ALA A 443 -19.17 -13.78 13.73
N ALA A 444 -17.86 -13.97 13.97
CA ALA A 444 -17.39 -14.51 15.25
C ALA A 444 -17.66 -13.56 16.43
N GLU A 445 -17.50 -12.25 16.26
CA GLU A 445 -17.85 -11.24 17.27
C GLU A 445 -19.37 -11.24 17.57
N ASN A 446 -20.21 -11.34 16.56
CA ASN A 446 -21.65 -11.48 16.72
C ASN A 446 -22.02 -12.80 17.41
N THR A 447 -21.30 -13.88 17.13
CA THR A 447 -21.50 -15.19 17.77
C THR A 447 -21.22 -15.10 19.26
N ILE A 448 -20.15 -14.44 19.68
CA ILE A 448 -19.86 -14.20 21.11
C ILE A 448 -21.01 -13.48 21.82
N GLN A 449 -21.69 -12.55 21.14
CA GLN A 449 -22.82 -11.83 21.72
C GLN A 449 -24.09 -12.68 21.84
N LYS A 450 -24.26 -13.67 20.97
CA LYS A 450 -25.44 -14.53 20.94
C LYS A 450 -25.39 -15.65 21.96
N TYR A 451 -24.20 -16.20 22.20
CA TYR A 451 -24.01 -17.37 23.04
C TYR A 451 -23.64 -16.97 24.47
N ASP A 452 -24.45 -17.34 25.45
CA ASP A 452 -24.23 -17.00 26.87
C ASP A 452 -22.92 -17.57 27.44
N ASN A 453 -22.50 -18.75 26.98
CA ASN A 453 -21.24 -19.39 27.36
C ASN A 453 -20.00 -18.68 26.81
N LEU A 454 -20.16 -17.84 25.78
CA LEU A 454 -19.05 -17.10 25.16
C LEU A 454 -18.88 -15.65 25.70
N LYS A 455 -19.63 -15.20 26.69
CA LYS A 455 -19.59 -13.81 27.22
C LYS A 455 -18.19 -13.33 27.63
N ASP A 456 -17.35 -14.24 28.11
CA ASP A 456 -15.97 -13.93 28.52
C ASP A 456 -14.95 -14.23 27.41
N TRP A 457 -15.38 -14.68 26.24
CA TRP A 457 -14.52 -14.96 25.10
C TRP A 457 -14.18 -13.71 24.34
N LYS A 458 -13.05 -13.75 23.59
CA LYS A 458 -12.60 -12.65 22.74
C LYS A 458 -12.16 -13.18 21.38
N VAL A 459 -12.43 -12.42 20.33
CA VAL A 459 -11.78 -12.61 19.03
C VAL A 459 -10.43 -11.88 19.07
N GLU A 460 -9.34 -12.64 18.96
CA GLU A 460 -8.00 -12.07 18.74
C GLU A 460 -7.75 -12.00 17.23
N THR A 461 -7.77 -10.79 16.71
CA THR A 461 -7.56 -10.54 15.28
C THR A 461 -6.09 -10.53 14.90
N SER A 462 -5.76 -11.07 13.73
CA SER A 462 -4.41 -11.15 13.19
C SER A 462 -4.43 -10.99 11.66
N SER A 463 -3.69 -11.77 10.90
CA SER A 463 -3.88 -11.95 9.46
C SER A 463 -4.25 -13.40 9.16
N SER A 464 -4.78 -13.68 7.97
CA SER A 464 -5.08 -15.05 7.52
C SER A 464 -3.88 -15.98 7.69
N GLY A 465 -2.71 -15.54 7.24
CA GLY A 465 -1.47 -16.30 7.40
C GLY A 465 -1.05 -16.49 8.86
N ALA A 466 -1.18 -15.48 9.72
CA ALA A 466 -0.83 -15.59 11.13
C ALA A 466 -1.77 -16.56 11.87
N MET A 467 -3.06 -16.51 11.60
CA MET A 467 -4.05 -17.45 12.14
C MET A 467 -3.69 -18.91 11.76
N THR A 468 -3.39 -19.17 10.49
CA THR A 468 -3.04 -20.52 10.03
C THR A 468 -1.70 -21.02 10.58
N VAL A 469 -0.74 -20.14 10.83
CA VAL A 469 0.51 -20.47 11.55
C VAL A 469 0.22 -20.84 13.00
N ALA A 470 -0.60 -20.06 13.71
CA ALA A 470 -1.02 -20.35 15.07
C ALA A 470 -1.73 -21.70 15.17
N LEU A 471 -2.66 -21.96 14.23
CA LEU A 471 -3.34 -23.25 14.11
C LEU A 471 -2.35 -24.42 13.93
N GLY A 472 -1.40 -24.29 13.00
CA GLY A 472 -0.40 -25.32 12.75
C GLY A 472 0.53 -25.56 13.95
N GLN A 473 0.85 -24.51 14.73
CA GLN A 473 1.65 -24.64 15.95
C GLN A 473 0.88 -25.36 17.07
N ALA A 474 -0.40 -24.99 17.27
CA ALA A 474 -1.27 -25.63 18.26
C ALA A 474 -1.45 -27.13 17.96
N ILE A 475 -1.70 -27.46 16.67
CA ILE A 475 -1.82 -28.86 16.24
C ILE A 475 -0.54 -29.66 16.52
N LYS A 476 0.63 -29.11 16.20
CA LYS A 476 1.92 -29.77 16.47
C LYS A 476 2.16 -30.06 17.96
N LYS A 477 1.65 -29.20 18.84
CA LYS A 477 1.76 -29.33 20.29
C LYS A 477 0.58 -30.06 20.92
N HIS A 478 -0.43 -30.41 20.14
CA HIS A 478 -1.69 -30.98 20.61
C HIS A 478 -2.41 -30.07 21.62
N GLU A 479 -2.29 -28.74 21.43
CA GLU A 479 -2.92 -27.70 22.26
C GLU A 479 -4.29 -27.35 21.71
N PRO A 480 -5.29 -27.01 22.58
CA PRO A 480 -6.59 -26.57 22.10
C PRO A 480 -6.50 -25.18 21.45
N ILE A 481 -7.18 -25.03 20.32
CA ILE A 481 -7.29 -23.75 19.58
C ILE A 481 -8.66 -23.68 18.89
N VAL A 482 -9.27 -22.49 18.89
CA VAL A 482 -10.46 -22.17 18.13
C VAL A 482 -10.08 -21.07 17.14
N VAL A 483 -10.38 -21.29 15.86
CA VAL A 483 -10.07 -20.34 14.80
C VAL A 483 -11.30 -19.98 13.99
N THR A 484 -11.32 -18.81 13.38
CA THR A 484 -12.26 -18.50 12.31
C THR A 484 -11.89 -19.33 11.09
N GLY A 485 -12.87 -20.01 10.50
CA GLY A 485 -12.65 -20.88 9.34
C GLY A 485 -13.66 -20.60 8.24
N TRP A 486 -13.28 -20.92 7.02
CA TRP A 486 -14.18 -20.90 5.86
C TRP A 486 -13.84 -22.03 4.88
N THR A 487 -14.82 -22.45 4.13
CA THR A 487 -14.70 -23.45 3.06
C THR A 487 -15.13 -22.79 1.75
N PRO A 488 -14.37 -22.95 0.66
CA PRO A 488 -13.12 -23.74 0.54
C PRO A 488 -11.92 -23.06 1.19
N HIS A 489 -11.05 -23.87 1.83
CA HIS A 489 -9.77 -23.41 2.34
C HIS A 489 -8.77 -24.57 2.47
N TRP A 490 -7.53 -24.37 2.06
CA TRP A 490 -6.48 -25.41 2.07
C TRP A 490 -6.19 -26.00 3.47
N MET A 491 -6.52 -25.25 4.55
CA MET A 491 -6.27 -25.74 5.91
C MET A 491 -7.05 -27.02 6.25
N PHE A 492 -8.25 -27.20 5.69
CA PHE A 492 -9.05 -28.43 5.88
C PHE A 492 -8.50 -29.63 5.09
N ALA A 493 -7.78 -29.37 4.00
CA ALA A 493 -7.05 -30.43 3.28
C ALA A 493 -5.74 -30.82 3.97
N LYS A 494 -5.12 -29.88 4.70
CA LYS A 494 -3.80 -30.06 5.33
C LYS A 494 -3.88 -30.58 6.76
N TYR A 495 -4.90 -30.20 7.50
CA TYR A 495 -5.09 -30.52 8.91
C TYR A 495 -6.43 -31.23 9.12
N ASP A 496 -6.47 -32.12 10.09
CA ASP A 496 -7.71 -32.77 10.52
C ASP A 496 -8.51 -31.79 11.41
N LEU A 497 -9.41 -31.06 10.79
CA LEU A 497 -10.23 -30.00 11.40
C LEU A 497 -11.71 -30.35 11.31
N LYS A 498 -12.47 -29.82 12.25
CA LYS A 498 -13.93 -29.85 12.19
C LYS A 498 -14.50 -28.45 12.48
N TYR A 499 -15.63 -28.14 11.85
CA TYR A 499 -16.45 -27.02 12.27
C TYR A 499 -17.25 -27.37 13.52
N LEU A 500 -17.39 -26.39 14.40
CA LEU A 500 -18.36 -26.49 15.48
C LEU A 500 -19.77 -26.27 14.94
N GLU A 501 -20.74 -27.06 15.43
CA GLU A 501 -22.15 -26.80 15.17
C GLU A 501 -22.55 -25.43 15.76
N ASP A 502 -23.41 -24.72 15.04
CA ASP A 502 -23.85 -23.36 15.38
C ASP A 502 -25.38 -23.31 15.49
N PRO A 503 -25.98 -23.87 16.54
CA PRO A 503 -27.44 -23.94 16.70
C PRO A 503 -28.14 -22.58 16.67
N GLU A 504 -27.48 -21.51 17.14
CA GLU A 504 -28.02 -20.16 17.16
C GLU A 504 -27.74 -19.37 15.87
N ASN A 505 -27.08 -20.00 14.91
CA ASN A 505 -26.75 -19.39 13.63
C ASN A 505 -26.00 -18.04 13.80
N GLY A 506 -25.01 -17.99 14.69
CA GLY A 506 -24.17 -16.82 14.93
C GLY A 506 -23.23 -16.56 13.76
N MET A 507 -22.55 -17.62 13.30
CA MET A 507 -21.63 -17.57 12.16
C MET A 507 -22.34 -17.46 10.81
N GLY A 508 -23.56 -17.98 10.68
CA GLY A 508 -24.34 -17.94 9.44
C GLY A 508 -24.54 -19.31 8.80
N SER A 509 -25.30 -19.33 7.71
CA SER A 509 -25.58 -20.49 6.88
C SER A 509 -24.59 -20.58 5.70
N GLU A 510 -24.82 -21.56 4.83
CA GLU A 510 -24.13 -21.69 3.55
C GLU A 510 -24.23 -20.40 2.72
N GLU A 511 -23.15 -20.04 2.06
CA GLU A 511 -23.00 -18.86 1.24
C GLU A 511 -22.56 -19.22 -0.19
N GLN A 512 -22.56 -18.22 -1.04
CA GLN A 512 -22.09 -18.31 -2.41
C GLN A 512 -21.03 -17.22 -2.63
N ILE A 513 -20.06 -17.50 -3.48
CA ILE A 513 -19.09 -16.49 -3.92
C ILE A 513 -19.55 -15.95 -5.26
N HIS A 514 -19.76 -14.64 -5.34
CA HIS A 514 -20.27 -13.96 -6.51
C HIS A 514 -19.18 -13.18 -7.24
N THR A 515 -19.40 -12.98 -8.53
CA THR A 515 -18.62 -12.05 -9.36
C THR A 515 -19.32 -10.71 -9.38
N MET A 516 -18.61 -9.65 -8.98
CA MET A 516 -19.08 -8.26 -9.05
C MET A 516 -18.30 -7.48 -10.09
N VAL A 517 -18.99 -6.69 -10.91
CA VAL A 517 -18.36 -5.83 -11.90
C VAL A 517 -18.85 -4.39 -11.76
N ARG A 518 -18.04 -3.44 -12.25
CA ARG A 518 -18.50 -2.06 -12.36
C ARG A 518 -19.61 -1.91 -13.39
N LYS A 519 -20.47 -0.95 -13.23
CA LYS A 519 -21.46 -0.59 -14.23
C LYS A 519 -20.80 -0.16 -15.54
N GLY A 520 -21.38 -0.54 -16.67
CA GLY A 520 -20.89 -0.23 -18.00
C GLY A 520 -19.75 -1.13 -18.50
N LEU A 521 -19.31 -2.14 -17.72
CA LEU A 521 -18.26 -3.05 -18.18
C LEU A 521 -18.67 -3.84 -19.43
N LYS A 522 -19.94 -4.20 -19.51
CA LYS A 522 -20.50 -4.96 -20.67
C LYS A 522 -20.35 -4.21 -21.97
N GLU A 523 -20.57 -2.91 -21.94
CA GLU A 523 -20.46 -2.03 -23.11
C GLU A 523 -19.00 -1.77 -23.47
N ASP A 524 -18.15 -1.53 -22.45
CA ASP A 524 -16.76 -1.15 -22.65
C ASP A 524 -15.88 -2.36 -23.02
N GLN A 525 -16.12 -3.52 -22.39
CA GLN A 525 -15.29 -4.72 -22.45
C GLN A 525 -16.14 -6.00 -22.59
N PRO A 526 -16.92 -6.16 -23.67
CA PRO A 526 -17.92 -7.25 -23.77
C PRO A 526 -17.32 -8.65 -23.70
N GLU A 527 -16.11 -8.87 -24.21
CA GLU A 527 -15.45 -10.18 -24.16
C GLU A 527 -14.95 -10.52 -22.76
N ALA A 528 -14.41 -9.54 -22.01
CA ALA A 528 -14.00 -9.73 -20.62
C ALA A 528 -15.23 -9.92 -19.70
N TYR A 529 -16.28 -9.12 -19.92
CA TYR A 529 -17.54 -9.27 -19.22
C TYR A 529 -18.09 -10.69 -19.38
N LYS A 530 -18.09 -11.25 -20.57
CA LYS A 530 -18.56 -12.60 -20.85
C LYS A 530 -17.80 -13.67 -20.08
N VAL A 531 -16.46 -13.55 -20.00
CA VAL A 531 -15.65 -14.47 -19.18
C VAL A 531 -16.00 -14.36 -17.70
N LEU A 532 -16.19 -13.14 -17.20
CA LEU A 532 -16.54 -12.88 -15.81
C LEU A 532 -17.96 -13.39 -15.46
N ASP A 533 -18.92 -13.26 -16.38
CA ASP A 533 -20.30 -13.70 -16.24
C ASP A 533 -20.42 -15.24 -16.26
N ASN A 534 -19.64 -15.89 -17.15
CA ASN A 534 -19.60 -17.34 -17.27
C ASN A 534 -18.63 -18.03 -16.29
N PHE A 535 -17.81 -17.28 -15.58
CA PHE A 535 -16.84 -17.86 -14.66
C PHE A 535 -17.53 -18.63 -13.54
N HIS A 536 -17.23 -19.91 -13.48
CA HIS A 536 -17.67 -20.79 -12.40
C HIS A 536 -16.70 -21.96 -12.25
N TRP A 537 -16.53 -22.44 -11.03
CA TRP A 537 -15.71 -23.60 -10.70
C TRP A 537 -16.17 -24.29 -9.43
N SER A 538 -15.60 -25.43 -9.11
CA SER A 538 -15.97 -26.19 -7.91
C SER A 538 -15.05 -25.81 -6.73
N GLU A 539 -15.49 -26.14 -5.51
CA GLU A 539 -14.67 -26.05 -4.30
C GLU A 539 -13.33 -26.77 -4.47
N LYS A 540 -13.35 -27.98 -5.06
CA LYS A 540 -12.13 -28.79 -5.30
C LYS A 540 -11.15 -28.11 -6.25
N ASP A 541 -11.65 -27.40 -7.25
CA ASP A 541 -10.79 -26.64 -8.18
C ASP A 541 -10.07 -25.52 -7.45
N MET A 542 -10.81 -24.75 -6.64
CA MET A 542 -10.26 -23.68 -5.83
C MET A 542 -9.24 -24.21 -4.81
N GLU A 543 -9.59 -25.26 -4.06
CA GLU A 543 -8.70 -25.90 -3.08
C GLU A 543 -7.39 -26.40 -3.70
N LYS A 544 -7.45 -26.98 -4.91
CA LYS A 544 -6.28 -27.44 -5.63
C LYS A 544 -5.32 -26.28 -5.92
N VAL A 545 -5.83 -25.17 -6.46
CA VAL A 545 -4.99 -23.99 -6.75
C VAL A 545 -4.44 -23.39 -5.47
N MET A 546 -5.25 -23.25 -4.43
CA MET A 546 -4.80 -22.76 -3.12
C MET A 546 -3.70 -23.62 -2.50
N LEU A 547 -3.83 -24.96 -2.57
CA LEU A 547 -2.84 -25.89 -2.02
C LEU A 547 -1.49 -25.76 -2.73
N GLU A 548 -1.48 -25.62 -4.05
CA GLU A 548 -0.27 -25.38 -4.83
C GLU A 548 0.42 -24.07 -4.44
N ILE A 549 -0.37 -23.00 -4.25
CA ILE A 549 0.14 -21.70 -3.79
C ILE A 549 0.68 -21.81 -2.36
N ASN A 550 -0.01 -22.51 -1.46
CA ASN A 550 0.43 -22.72 -0.09
C ASN A 550 1.73 -23.53 -0.01
N ASN A 551 1.95 -24.44 -0.95
CA ASN A 551 3.18 -25.23 -1.09
C ASN A 551 4.34 -24.41 -1.69
N GLY A 552 4.17 -23.13 -1.92
CA GLY A 552 5.21 -22.19 -2.36
C GLY A 552 5.27 -21.93 -3.86
N LYS A 553 4.28 -22.40 -4.63
CA LYS A 553 4.20 -22.10 -6.07
C LYS A 553 3.72 -20.65 -6.25
N ASP A 554 4.26 -19.97 -7.24
CA ASP A 554 3.77 -18.65 -7.65
C ASP A 554 2.29 -18.71 -8.06
N PRO A 555 1.42 -17.79 -7.62
CA PRO A 555 -0.01 -17.83 -7.89
C PRO A 555 -0.37 -17.84 -9.38
N GLN A 556 0.35 -17.08 -10.22
CA GLN A 556 0.11 -17.06 -11.66
C GLN A 556 0.53 -18.39 -12.29
N GLN A 557 1.62 -18.99 -11.79
CA GLN A 557 2.06 -20.29 -12.26
C GLN A 557 1.07 -21.41 -11.87
N ALA A 558 0.56 -21.40 -10.64
CA ALA A 558 -0.49 -22.33 -10.19
C ALA A 558 -1.75 -22.22 -11.05
N ALA A 559 -2.17 -20.99 -11.33
CA ALA A 559 -3.31 -20.70 -12.22
C ALA A 559 -3.09 -21.24 -13.65
N LYS A 560 -1.92 -21.01 -14.24
CA LYS A 560 -1.56 -21.52 -15.60
C LYS A 560 -1.62 -23.04 -15.68
N GLU A 561 -1.09 -23.72 -14.67
CA GLU A 561 -1.10 -25.17 -14.63
C GLU A 561 -2.53 -25.71 -14.48
N TRP A 562 -3.33 -25.13 -13.58
CA TRP A 562 -4.72 -25.52 -13.44
C TRP A 562 -5.54 -25.27 -14.73
N ILE A 563 -5.38 -24.13 -15.40
CA ILE A 563 -6.03 -23.81 -16.67
C ILE A 563 -5.66 -24.85 -17.74
N LYS A 564 -4.40 -25.26 -17.80
CA LYS A 564 -3.92 -26.28 -18.75
C LYS A 564 -4.60 -27.63 -18.55
N GLU A 565 -4.91 -28.01 -17.31
CA GLU A 565 -5.58 -29.24 -16.96
C GLU A 565 -7.11 -29.18 -17.15
N ASN A 566 -7.70 -27.97 -17.16
CA ASN A 566 -9.15 -27.74 -17.20
C ASN A 566 -9.59 -26.95 -18.44
N GLN A 567 -8.97 -27.21 -19.59
CA GLN A 567 -9.20 -26.43 -20.83
C GLN A 567 -10.66 -26.41 -21.27
N GLU A 568 -11.38 -27.52 -21.17
CA GLU A 568 -12.81 -27.59 -21.57
C GLU A 568 -13.68 -26.64 -20.73
N LEU A 569 -13.45 -26.61 -19.42
CA LEU A 569 -14.17 -25.70 -18.53
C LEU A 569 -13.82 -24.24 -18.85
N VAL A 570 -12.54 -23.92 -19.00
CA VAL A 570 -12.07 -22.57 -19.30
C VAL A 570 -12.59 -22.07 -20.68
N GLU A 571 -12.64 -22.95 -21.69
CA GLU A 571 -13.24 -22.60 -22.98
C GLU A 571 -14.76 -22.35 -22.91
N SER A 572 -15.45 -22.95 -21.92
CA SER A 572 -16.86 -22.65 -21.69
C SER A 572 -17.09 -21.22 -21.20
N TRP A 573 -16.16 -20.64 -20.43
CA TRP A 573 -16.28 -19.26 -19.97
C TRP A 573 -16.12 -18.22 -21.08
N LYS A 574 -15.44 -18.59 -22.14
CA LYS A 574 -15.21 -17.70 -23.30
C LYS A 574 -16.37 -17.70 -24.30
N LYS A 575 -17.29 -18.67 -24.18
CA LYS A 575 -18.46 -18.84 -25.08
C LYS A 575 -19.65 -18.04 -24.58
#